data_8677514f9013a8874fa6c228001513a6
#
_entry.id   8677514f9013a8874fa6c228001513a6
#
_cell.length_a   1.000
_cell.length_b   1.000
_cell.length_c   1.000
_cell.angle_alpha   90.00
_cell.angle_beta   90.00
_cell.angle_gamma   90.00
#
_symmetry.space_group_name_H-M   'P 1'
#
loop_
_entity.id
_entity.type
_entity.pdbx_description
1 polymer ?
#
loop_
_entity_poly.entity_id
_entity_poly.type
_entity_poly.pdbx_seq_one_letter_code
_entity_poly.pdbx_strand_id
1 'polypeptide(L)'
;MPNAGDGPTSSERRAILKIAGLAALGFNRPALAQGLCRDGYEQGRCPLSREIATRAIRPVFAPTGWKTTALESITFELENYRKEAAFYVALLGWKLRSDDGKQAVLDIGDWGSVVFRQVSRDNYAVPPPEGRKIVVSGFAFVIEPWNTSQVAAELEKRGLKPLADNRGKLESFHVKDPDGWDVQICNGFGFAGSRGTANGVSLAEPLPFAPTGWHTVWLDHVSFRVNNYKNSASFYSNLLGWTPSYDEGSQNELLIGEVGDILVRGGNPFLSSVSTQRGAYLDHISFGIAPWDVDAVKAALLTRGLPVAADTSSAHPGPDGKYVKDDIHQAAFQSYHTVTPNGFDLQISWMTKDKRLALATAVKPKALLEP
;
A
#
# COMPACT_ATOMS: atom_id res chain seq x y z
N MET A 1 52.53 -38.29 -1.88
CA MET A 1 52.90 -37.02 -1.23
C MET A 1 52.91 -35.93 -2.29
N PRO A 2 51.97 -35.00 -2.30
CA PRO A 2 52.08 -33.79 -3.10
C PRO A 2 52.52 -32.62 -2.20
N ASN A 3 53.35 -31.74 -2.78
CA ASN A 3 54.03 -30.62 -2.18
C ASN A 3 53.09 -29.52 -1.65
N ALA A 4 53.48 -28.99 -0.53
CA ALA A 4 52.93 -27.78 0.04
C ALA A 4 53.25 -26.56 -0.85
N GLY A 5 52.22 -25.85 -1.33
CA GLY A 5 52.35 -24.60 -2.06
C GLY A 5 52.66 -23.43 -1.12
N ASP A 6 53.64 -22.64 -1.53
CA ASP A 6 54.12 -21.45 -0.81
C ASP A 6 53.01 -20.42 -0.64
N GLY A 7 52.81 -19.97 0.58
CA GLY A 7 51.94 -18.83 0.89
C GLY A 7 52.59 -17.49 0.47
N PRO A 8 51.79 -16.44 0.25
CA PRO A 8 52.28 -15.16 -0.25
C PRO A 8 53.31 -14.53 0.68
N THR A 9 54.32 -13.89 0.07
CA THR A 9 55.47 -13.31 0.76
C THR A 9 55.08 -12.10 1.63
N SER A 10 55.95 -11.76 2.59
CA SER A 10 55.71 -10.63 3.51
C SER A 10 55.58 -9.28 2.83
N SER A 11 56.07 -9.11 1.60
CA SER A 11 55.97 -7.92 0.79
C SER A 11 54.55 -7.78 0.18
N GLU A 12 53.92 -8.88 -0.23
CA GLU A 12 52.56 -8.89 -0.75
C GLU A 12 51.52 -8.59 0.32
N ARG A 13 51.73 -9.10 1.53
CA ARG A 13 50.87 -8.77 2.69
C ARG A 13 50.95 -7.29 3.07
N ARG A 14 52.14 -6.66 2.92
CA ARG A 14 52.26 -5.19 3.15
C ARG A 14 51.64 -4.36 2.07
N ALA A 15 51.63 -4.80 0.82
CA ALA A 15 50.94 -4.11 -0.29
C ALA A 15 49.42 -4.19 -0.14
N ILE A 16 48.86 -5.33 0.24
CA ILE A 16 47.43 -5.52 0.49
C ILE A 16 46.94 -4.64 1.67
N LEU A 17 47.74 -4.58 2.74
CA LEU A 17 47.44 -3.75 3.90
C LEU A 17 47.52 -2.23 3.59
N LYS A 18 48.40 -1.79 2.69
CA LYS A 18 48.51 -0.40 2.27
C LYS A 18 47.34 0.02 1.36
N ILE A 19 46.86 -0.87 0.51
CA ILE A 19 45.68 -0.60 -0.35
C ILE A 19 44.40 -0.58 0.49
N ALA A 20 44.26 -1.47 1.45
CA ALA A 20 43.13 -1.48 2.40
C ALA A 20 43.12 -0.23 3.31
N GLY A 21 44.30 0.26 3.73
CA GLY A 21 44.44 1.45 4.57
C GLY A 21 44.13 2.75 3.86
N LEU A 22 44.42 2.87 2.56
CA LEU A 22 44.11 4.07 1.75
C LEU A 22 42.64 4.12 1.29
N ALA A 23 41.99 2.96 1.09
CA ALA A 23 40.57 2.88 0.81
C ALA A 23 39.73 3.26 2.03
N ALA A 24 40.23 3.09 3.26
CA ALA A 24 39.51 3.41 4.48
C ALA A 24 39.49 4.90 4.85
N LEU A 25 40.35 5.73 4.27
CA LEU A 25 40.46 7.15 4.63
C LEU A 25 39.80 8.13 3.63
N GLY A 26 39.43 7.66 2.44
CA GLY A 26 38.88 8.50 1.38
C GLY A 26 37.37 8.40 1.15
N PHE A 27 36.70 7.38 1.67
CA PHE A 27 35.28 7.09 1.34
C PHE A 27 34.29 7.22 2.49
N ASN A 28 34.71 7.74 3.63
CA ASN A 28 33.93 7.58 4.88
C ASN A 28 33.00 8.75 5.23
N ARG A 29 32.83 9.79 4.43
CA ARG A 29 31.87 10.84 4.79
C ARG A 29 30.53 10.81 4.02
N PRO A 30 30.47 10.55 2.71
CA PRO A 30 29.15 10.48 2.07
C PRO A 30 28.41 9.13 2.30
N ALA A 31 29.14 8.01 2.42
CA ALA A 31 28.51 6.70 2.55
C ALA A 31 27.85 6.46 3.94
N LEU A 32 28.40 7.04 5.00
CA LEU A 32 27.77 6.98 6.34
C LEU A 32 26.53 7.87 6.42
N ALA A 33 26.54 9.04 5.76
CA ALA A 33 25.36 9.90 5.68
C ALA A 33 24.24 9.28 4.84
N GLN A 34 24.59 8.55 3.76
CA GLN A 34 23.63 7.82 2.94
C GLN A 34 23.04 6.58 3.63
N GLY A 35 23.81 5.90 4.47
CA GLY A 35 23.35 4.75 5.23
C GLY A 35 22.36 5.08 6.35
N LEU A 36 22.54 6.24 6.98
CA LEU A 36 21.70 6.70 8.10
C LEU A 36 20.34 7.26 7.64
N CYS A 37 20.18 7.56 6.35
CA CYS A 37 18.96 8.09 5.78
C CYS A 37 18.25 7.11 4.83
N ARG A 38 18.57 5.84 4.94
CA ARG A 38 18.10 4.80 4.01
C ARG A 38 16.65 4.41 4.23
N ASP A 39 16.19 4.46 5.46
CA ASP A 39 14.81 4.18 5.84
C ASP A 39 14.16 5.45 6.39
N GLY A 40 12.89 5.72 6.07
CA GLY A 40 12.19 6.96 6.38
C GLY A 40 12.30 7.40 7.85
N TYR A 41 12.40 6.46 8.74
CA TYR A 41 12.57 6.68 10.17
C TYR A 41 13.96 7.18 10.57
N GLU A 42 14.99 6.78 9.84
CA GLU A 42 16.35 7.24 10.07
C GLU A 42 16.59 8.63 9.50
N GLN A 43 15.79 9.04 8.52
CA GLN A 43 15.87 10.35 7.88
C GLN A 43 15.59 11.50 8.85
N GLY A 44 14.77 11.29 9.86
CA GLY A 44 14.54 12.26 10.93
C GLY A 44 15.79 12.63 11.71
N ARG A 45 16.86 11.83 11.61
CA ARG A 45 18.17 12.05 12.27
C ARG A 45 19.20 12.76 11.38
N CYS A 46 18.92 12.92 10.09
CA CYS A 46 19.80 13.58 9.13
C CYS A 46 19.13 14.81 8.52
N PRO A 47 19.22 16.00 9.13
CA PRO A 47 18.50 17.19 8.70
C PRO A 47 18.72 17.56 7.23
N LEU A 48 19.97 17.51 6.75
CA LEU A 48 20.31 17.83 5.37
C LEU A 48 19.73 16.81 4.38
N SER A 49 19.75 15.53 4.71
CA SER A 49 19.16 14.47 3.88
C SER A 49 17.65 14.55 3.87
N ARG A 50 17.02 14.94 4.99
CA ARG A 50 15.57 15.15 5.07
C ARG A 50 15.14 16.32 4.19
N GLU A 51 15.83 17.43 4.24
CA GLU A 51 15.55 18.59 3.39
C GLU A 51 15.60 18.24 1.90
N ILE A 52 16.63 17.51 1.48
CA ILE A 52 16.76 17.03 0.10
C ILE A 52 15.66 16.02 -0.23
N ALA A 53 15.45 15.02 0.63
CA ALA A 53 14.48 13.96 0.42
C ALA A 53 13.05 14.48 0.32
N THR A 54 12.72 15.53 1.07
CA THR A 54 11.37 16.11 1.09
C THR A 54 11.19 17.30 0.14
N ARG A 55 12.09 17.50 -0.83
CA ARG A 55 11.88 18.50 -1.89
C ARG A 55 10.59 18.21 -2.65
N ALA A 56 9.84 19.25 -2.93
CA ALA A 56 8.70 19.17 -3.82
C ALA A 56 9.16 18.82 -5.24
N ILE A 57 8.27 18.18 -6.00
CA ILE A 57 8.48 17.90 -7.43
C ILE A 57 7.48 18.69 -8.26
N ARG A 58 7.79 18.88 -9.52
CA ARG A 58 6.79 19.35 -10.48
C ARG A 58 5.68 18.31 -10.60
N PRO A 59 4.42 18.75 -10.65
CA PRO A 59 3.32 17.84 -10.91
C PRO A 59 3.53 17.05 -12.20
N VAL A 60 3.21 15.75 -12.19
CA VAL A 60 3.29 14.90 -13.39
C VAL A 60 2.36 15.37 -14.51
N PHE A 61 1.26 16.03 -14.13
CA PHE A 61 0.32 16.75 -15.00
C PHE A 61 -0.54 17.69 -14.15
N ALA A 62 -1.28 18.59 -14.80
CA ALA A 62 -2.18 19.50 -14.13
C ALA A 62 -3.38 18.74 -13.50
N PRO A 63 -3.89 19.17 -12.33
CA PRO A 63 -5.05 18.56 -11.70
C PRO A 63 -6.28 18.48 -12.60
N THR A 64 -7.05 17.40 -12.46
CA THR A 64 -8.34 17.25 -13.15
C THR A 64 -9.45 18.09 -12.52
N GLY A 65 -9.32 18.37 -11.21
CA GLY A 65 -10.39 18.93 -10.38
C GLY A 65 -11.41 17.89 -9.92
N TRP A 66 -11.23 16.61 -10.24
CA TRP A 66 -12.11 15.54 -9.76
C TRP A 66 -11.91 15.29 -8.28
N LYS A 67 -12.94 14.68 -7.68
CA LYS A 67 -12.90 14.20 -6.30
C LYS A 67 -13.31 12.73 -6.28
N THR A 68 -12.56 11.91 -5.60
CA THR A 68 -12.97 10.54 -5.30
C THR A 68 -14.05 10.56 -4.22
N THR A 69 -15.20 9.96 -4.52
CA THR A 69 -16.35 9.93 -3.60
C THR A 69 -16.59 8.54 -3.00
N ALA A 70 -16.10 7.49 -3.64
CA ALA A 70 -16.21 6.12 -3.12
C ALA A 70 -15.13 5.20 -3.69
N LEU A 71 -14.85 4.12 -2.95
CA LEU A 71 -14.19 2.94 -3.46
C LEU A 71 -15.24 2.03 -4.09
N GLU A 72 -15.16 1.84 -5.41
CA GLU A 72 -16.01 0.84 -6.06
C GLU A 72 -15.53 -0.57 -5.73
N SER A 73 -14.26 -0.86 -6.03
CA SER A 73 -13.68 -2.14 -5.69
C SER A 73 -12.15 -2.18 -5.65
N ILE A 74 -11.66 -3.20 -4.94
CA ILE A 74 -10.28 -3.69 -5.02
C ILE A 74 -10.34 -5.08 -5.66
N THR A 75 -9.58 -5.31 -6.73
CA THR A 75 -9.55 -6.61 -7.41
C THR A 75 -8.28 -7.37 -7.06
N PHE A 76 -8.46 -8.56 -6.51
CA PHE A 76 -7.41 -9.54 -6.27
C PHE A 76 -7.47 -10.66 -7.32
N GLU A 77 -6.32 -11.07 -7.78
CA GLU A 77 -6.14 -12.28 -8.61
C GLU A 77 -5.41 -13.36 -7.81
N LEU A 78 -5.92 -14.58 -7.83
CA LEU A 78 -5.42 -15.68 -7.01
C LEU A 78 -5.90 -17.03 -7.53
N GLU A 79 -5.20 -18.11 -7.12
CA GLU A 79 -5.51 -19.48 -7.59
C GLU A 79 -6.75 -20.07 -6.91
N ASN A 80 -7.05 -19.71 -5.67
CA ASN A 80 -8.19 -20.25 -4.92
C ASN A 80 -8.97 -19.11 -4.24
N TYR A 81 -9.80 -18.46 -5.04
CA TYR A 81 -10.54 -17.28 -4.59
C TYR A 81 -11.59 -17.60 -3.49
N ARG A 82 -12.17 -18.80 -3.49
CA ARG A 82 -13.20 -19.15 -2.50
C ARG A 82 -12.64 -19.28 -1.11
N LYS A 83 -11.45 -19.88 -0.95
CA LYS A 83 -10.77 -19.94 0.35
C LYS A 83 -10.43 -18.56 0.88
N GLU A 84 -9.96 -17.69 0.01
CA GLU A 84 -9.66 -16.31 0.37
C GLU A 84 -10.94 -15.56 0.78
N ALA A 85 -12.00 -15.67 0.00
CA ALA A 85 -13.30 -15.07 0.30
C ALA A 85 -13.86 -15.59 1.65
N ALA A 86 -13.83 -16.91 1.88
CA ALA A 86 -14.27 -17.52 3.15
C ALA A 86 -13.49 -17.00 4.36
N PHE A 87 -12.18 -16.76 4.18
CA PHE A 87 -11.33 -16.20 5.20
C PHE A 87 -11.79 -14.78 5.61
N TYR A 88 -12.02 -13.90 4.64
CA TYR A 88 -12.48 -12.53 4.92
C TYR A 88 -13.90 -12.47 5.49
N VAL A 89 -14.78 -13.35 5.01
CA VAL A 89 -16.13 -13.51 5.63
C VAL A 89 -16.02 -13.88 7.10
N ALA A 90 -15.17 -14.86 7.43
CA ALA A 90 -15.00 -15.32 8.81
C ALA A 90 -14.25 -14.30 9.68
N LEU A 91 -13.24 -13.63 9.15
CA LEU A 91 -12.39 -12.73 9.92
C LEU A 91 -12.97 -11.32 10.06
N LEU A 92 -13.44 -10.71 8.96
CA LEU A 92 -13.85 -9.31 8.91
C LEU A 92 -15.35 -9.10 8.76
N GLY A 93 -16.13 -10.20 8.72
CA GLY A 93 -17.58 -10.12 8.60
C GLY A 93 -18.08 -9.58 7.25
N TRP A 94 -17.24 -9.63 6.20
CA TRP A 94 -17.65 -9.18 4.88
C TRP A 94 -18.77 -10.05 4.32
N LYS A 95 -19.65 -9.46 3.53
CA LYS A 95 -20.83 -10.13 3.00
C LYS A 95 -20.59 -10.55 1.55
N LEU A 96 -20.83 -11.83 1.26
CA LEU A 96 -20.79 -12.32 -0.12
C LEU A 96 -21.96 -11.72 -0.91
N ARG A 97 -21.64 -10.98 -1.98
CA ARG A 97 -22.62 -10.42 -2.91
C ARG A 97 -22.91 -11.38 -4.07
N SER A 98 -21.86 -11.99 -4.63
CA SER A 98 -21.97 -12.94 -5.74
C SER A 98 -20.79 -13.89 -5.77
N ASP A 99 -21.02 -15.09 -6.30
CA ASP A 99 -20.03 -16.09 -6.71
C ASP A 99 -20.50 -16.68 -8.04
N ASP A 100 -19.77 -16.39 -9.13
CA ASP A 100 -20.11 -16.82 -10.50
C ASP A 100 -19.31 -18.04 -10.98
N GLY A 101 -18.52 -18.63 -10.07
CA GLY A 101 -17.63 -19.76 -10.39
C GLY A 101 -16.25 -19.35 -10.88
N LYS A 102 -16.02 -18.06 -11.17
CA LYS A 102 -14.74 -17.50 -11.61
C LYS A 102 -14.25 -16.40 -10.67
N GLN A 103 -15.15 -15.75 -10.00
CA GLN A 103 -14.86 -14.71 -9.01
C GLN A 103 -15.94 -14.64 -7.94
N ALA A 104 -15.55 -14.15 -6.77
CA ALA A 104 -16.46 -13.75 -5.71
C ALA A 104 -16.37 -12.24 -5.49
N VAL A 105 -17.51 -11.61 -5.29
CA VAL A 105 -17.59 -10.20 -4.88
C VAL A 105 -18.08 -10.13 -3.45
N LEU A 106 -17.31 -9.49 -2.59
CA LEU A 106 -17.65 -9.27 -1.19
C LEU A 106 -17.86 -7.78 -0.92
N ASP A 107 -18.85 -7.47 -0.11
CA ASP A 107 -19.08 -6.11 0.39
C ASP A 107 -18.26 -5.86 1.65
N ILE A 108 -17.49 -4.76 1.64
CA ILE A 108 -16.81 -4.21 2.80
C ILE A 108 -17.78 -3.21 3.46
N GLY A 109 -18.64 -3.70 4.35
CA GLY A 109 -19.69 -2.87 4.90
C GLY A 109 -20.59 -2.28 3.80
N ASP A 110 -20.85 -0.97 3.87
CA ASP A 110 -21.67 -0.22 2.92
C ASP A 110 -20.86 0.73 2.00
N TRP A 111 -19.54 0.71 2.10
CA TRP A 111 -18.68 1.73 1.49
C TRP A 111 -17.68 1.23 0.43
N GLY A 112 -17.53 -0.06 0.24
CA GLY A 112 -16.61 -0.62 -0.75
C GLY A 112 -16.89 -2.08 -1.06
N SER A 113 -16.18 -2.61 -2.05
CA SER A 113 -16.25 -4.02 -2.43
C SER A 113 -14.85 -4.58 -2.66
N VAL A 114 -14.75 -5.90 -2.58
CA VAL A 114 -13.55 -6.64 -3.00
C VAL A 114 -13.97 -7.70 -4.00
N VAL A 115 -13.20 -7.83 -5.07
CA VAL A 115 -13.34 -8.88 -6.08
C VAL A 115 -12.19 -9.85 -5.93
N PHE A 116 -12.47 -11.09 -5.62
CA PHE A 116 -11.51 -12.19 -5.66
C PHE A 116 -11.70 -12.97 -6.95
N ARG A 117 -10.77 -12.83 -7.88
CA ARG A 117 -10.83 -13.43 -9.23
C ARG A 117 -9.92 -14.63 -9.34
N GLN A 118 -10.46 -15.74 -9.83
CA GLN A 118 -9.69 -16.93 -10.15
C GLN A 118 -8.78 -16.69 -11.34
N VAL A 119 -7.51 -16.96 -11.16
CA VAL A 119 -6.52 -17.01 -12.24
C VAL A 119 -5.64 -18.24 -12.09
N SER A 120 -5.08 -18.74 -13.18
CA SER A 120 -3.99 -19.71 -13.11
C SER A 120 -2.68 -18.98 -12.82
N ARG A 121 -1.74 -19.68 -12.21
CA ARG A 121 -0.45 -19.12 -11.76
C ARG A 121 0.32 -18.35 -12.85
N ASP A 122 0.18 -18.78 -14.11
CA ASP A 122 0.90 -18.17 -15.23
C ASP A 122 0.17 -16.94 -15.83
N ASN A 123 -1.02 -16.60 -15.31
CA ASN A 123 -1.90 -15.57 -15.88
C ASN A 123 -2.17 -14.39 -14.93
N TYR A 124 -1.36 -14.23 -13.89
CA TYR A 124 -1.46 -13.02 -13.05
C TYR A 124 -1.17 -11.75 -13.87
N ALA A 125 -1.98 -10.73 -13.70
CA ALA A 125 -1.76 -9.41 -14.33
C ALA A 125 -0.41 -8.80 -13.93
N VAL A 126 0.03 -9.09 -12.69
CA VAL A 126 1.34 -8.71 -12.15
C VAL A 126 1.92 -9.92 -11.43
N PRO A 127 3.21 -10.26 -11.61
CA PRO A 127 3.81 -11.37 -10.89
C PRO A 127 3.70 -11.19 -9.37
N PRO A 128 3.23 -12.19 -8.62
CA PRO A 128 3.17 -12.10 -7.17
C PRO A 128 4.59 -12.03 -6.57
N PRO A 129 4.78 -11.30 -5.47
CA PRO A 129 6.00 -11.38 -4.68
C PRO A 129 6.28 -12.82 -4.23
N GLU A 130 7.55 -13.12 -3.95
CA GLU A 130 7.97 -14.44 -3.50
C GLU A 130 7.14 -14.89 -2.26
N GLY A 131 6.67 -16.12 -2.31
CA GLY A 131 5.84 -16.72 -1.25
C GLY A 131 4.35 -16.37 -1.30
N ARG A 132 3.93 -15.44 -2.16
CA ARG A 132 2.51 -15.08 -2.35
C ARG A 132 1.89 -15.82 -3.54
N LYS A 133 0.61 -16.13 -3.41
CA LYS A 133 -0.24 -16.72 -4.48
C LYS A 133 -1.45 -15.81 -4.79
N ILE A 134 -1.28 -14.52 -4.53
CA ILE A 134 -2.30 -13.50 -4.64
C ILE A 134 -1.64 -12.18 -5.01
N VAL A 135 -2.26 -11.44 -5.89
CA VAL A 135 -1.88 -10.07 -6.24
C VAL A 135 -3.10 -9.17 -6.26
N VAL A 136 -2.91 -7.90 -6.02
CA VAL A 136 -3.91 -6.89 -6.37
C VAL A 136 -3.64 -6.47 -7.81
N SER A 137 -4.63 -6.64 -8.66
CA SER A 137 -4.53 -6.33 -10.09
C SER A 137 -5.10 -4.97 -10.47
N GLY A 138 -5.95 -4.39 -9.61
CA GLY A 138 -6.52 -3.08 -9.89
C GLY A 138 -7.40 -2.52 -8.78
N PHE A 139 -7.69 -1.24 -8.92
CA PHE A 139 -8.58 -0.47 -8.06
C PHE A 139 -9.59 0.27 -8.90
N ALA A 140 -10.82 0.37 -8.41
CA ALA A 140 -11.88 1.14 -9.04
C ALA A 140 -12.39 2.22 -8.07
N PHE A 141 -12.41 3.47 -8.52
CA PHE A 141 -12.84 4.62 -7.75
C PHE A 141 -13.95 5.38 -8.45
N VAL A 142 -14.96 5.75 -7.69
CA VAL A 142 -16.03 6.66 -8.14
C VAL A 142 -15.53 8.08 -8.02
N ILE A 143 -15.69 8.86 -9.08
CA ILE A 143 -15.32 10.28 -9.10
C ILE A 143 -16.50 11.19 -9.37
N GLU A 144 -16.37 12.43 -8.94
CA GLU A 144 -17.28 13.53 -9.25
C GLU A 144 -16.49 14.81 -9.61
N PRO A 145 -17.01 15.64 -10.56
CA PRO A 145 -18.20 15.42 -11.40
C PRO A 145 -17.92 14.39 -12.50
N TRP A 146 -18.96 13.71 -13.00
CA TRP A 146 -18.87 12.78 -14.11
C TRP A 146 -19.54 13.32 -15.36
N ASN A 147 -18.82 13.26 -16.46
CA ASN A 147 -19.33 13.35 -17.83
C ASN A 147 -18.41 12.50 -18.71
N THR A 148 -18.93 11.45 -19.30
CA THR A 148 -18.16 10.41 -19.98
C THR A 148 -17.19 10.95 -21.03
N SER A 149 -17.67 11.84 -21.92
CA SER A 149 -16.83 12.41 -22.96
C SER A 149 -15.77 13.37 -22.41
N GLN A 150 -16.08 14.14 -21.38
CA GLN A 150 -15.13 15.02 -20.72
C GLN A 150 -14.09 14.24 -19.94
N VAL A 151 -14.48 13.17 -19.26
CA VAL A 151 -13.54 12.30 -18.54
C VAL A 151 -12.54 11.68 -19.51
N ALA A 152 -13.01 11.12 -20.62
CA ALA A 152 -12.11 10.57 -21.65
C ALA A 152 -11.13 11.63 -22.18
N ALA A 153 -11.63 12.80 -22.55
CA ALA A 153 -10.81 13.90 -23.07
C ALA A 153 -9.78 14.41 -22.04
N GLU A 154 -10.16 14.52 -20.75
CA GLU A 154 -9.22 14.93 -19.69
C GLU A 154 -8.13 13.88 -19.41
N LEU A 155 -8.44 12.59 -19.55
CA LEU A 155 -7.45 11.52 -19.48
C LEU A 155 -6.46 11.59 -20.65
N GLU A 156 -6.97 11.70 -21.89
CA GLU A 156 -6.15 11.82 -23.10
C GLU A 156 -5.24 13.06 -23.06
N LYS A 157 -5.76 14.19 -22.63
CA LYS A 157 -5.02 15.46 -22.49
C LYS A 157 -3.81 15.32 -21.55
N ARG A 158 -3.86 14.39 -20.59
CA ARG A 158 -2.74 14.07 -19.67
C ARG A 158 -1.82 12.97 -20.18
N GLY A 159 -2.01 12.54 -21.42
CA GLY A 159 -1.22 11.48 -22.06
C GLY A 159 -1.59 10.09 -21.57
N LEU A 160 -2.70 9.94 -20.86
CA LEU A 160 -3.24 8.66 -20.46
C LEU A 160 -4.02 8.04 -21.63
N LYS A 161 -4.08 6.71 -21.66
CA LYS A 161 -4.79 5.96 -22.71
C LYS A 161 -6.02 5.31 -22.09
N PRO A 162 -7.17 6.03 -22.05
CA PRO A 162 -8.37 5.50 -21.43
C PRO A 162 -8.91 4.32 -22.25
N LEU A 163 -9.15 3.21 -21.57
CA LEU A 163 -9.84 2.05 -22.12
C LEU A 163 -11.23 1.99 -21.49
N ALA A 164 -12.27 2.19 -22.29
CA ALA A 164 -13.64 2.15 -21.79
C ALA A 164 -14.04 0.73 -21.35
N ASP A 165 -14.66 0.62 -20.18
CA ASP A 165 -15.31 -0.60 -19.70
C ASP A 165 -16.68 -0.24 -19.14
N ASN A 166 -17.70 -0.31 -20.01
CA ASN A 166 -19.08 0.04 -19.65
C ASN A 166 -19.88 -1.23 -19.36
N ARG A 167 -20.56 -1.29 -18.23
CA ARG A 167 -21.34 -2.44 -17.77
C ARG A 167 -22.74 -1.97 -17.32
N GLY A 168 -23.72 -2.10 -18.20
CA GLY A 168 -25.07 -1.62 -17.90
C GLY A 168 -25.11 -0.09 -17.74
N LYS A 169 -25.37 0.39 -16.52
CA LYS A 169 -25.35 1.83 -16.21
C LYS A 169 -23.97 2.33 -15.73
N LEU A 170 -23.04 1.43 -15.49
CA LEU A 170 -21.67 1.80 -15.16
C LEU A 170 -20.96 2.28 -16.41
N GLU A 171 -20.48 3.50 -16.36
CA GLU A 171 -19.54 4.05 -17.32
C GLU A 171 -18.19 4.20 -16.62
N SER A 172 -17.15 3.68 -17.21
CA SER A 172 -15.83 3.71 -16.63
C SER A 172 -14.71 3.70 -17.66
N PHE A 173 -13.53 4.12 -17.20
CA PHE A 173 -12.29 4.06 -17.96
C PHE A 173 -11.19 3.43 -17.12
N HIS A 174 -10.42 2.55 -17.72
CA HIS A 174 -9.18 2.03 -17.18
C HIS A 174 -8.01 2.85 -17.68
N VAL A 175 -7.11 3.21 -16.80
CA VAL A 175 -5.81 3.82 -17.10
C VAL A 175 -4.71 3.12 -16.31
N LYS A 176 -3.47 3.25 -16.76
CA LYS A 176 -2.32 2.75 -16.00
C LYS A 176 -1.71 3.87 -15.18
N ASP A 177 -1.39 3.56 -13.93
CA ASP A 177 -0.61 4.44 -13.08
C ASP A 177 0.88 4.41 -13.48
N PRO A 178 1.76 5.24 -12.87
CA PRO A 178 3.18 5.28 -13.20
C PRO A 178 3.93 3.96 -13.02
N ASP A 179 3.42 3.06 -12.20
CA ASP A 179 4.00 1.76 -11.91
C ASP A 179 3.35 0.61 -12.69
N GLY A 180 2.33 0.91 -13.51
CA GLY A 180 1.66 -0.01 -14.41
C GLY A 180 0.40 -0.67 -13.83
N TRP A 181 -0.03 -0.30 -12.62
CA TRP A 181 -1.29 -0.80 -12.07
C TRP A 181 -2.50 -0.28 -12.83
N ASP A 182 -3.54 -1.10 -12.81
CA ASP A 182 -4.82 -0.75 -13.38
C ASP A 182 -5.63 0.11 -12.40
N VAL A 183 -5.97 1.32 -12.85
CA VAL A 183 -6.82 2.25 -12.13
C VAL A 183 -8.09 2.45 -12.94
N GLN A 184 -9.20 1.95 -12.42
CA GLN A 184 -10.52 2.16 -13.01
C GLN A 184 -11.18 3.38 -12.37
N ILE A 185 -11.66 4.28 -13.22
CA ILE A 185 -12.35 5.51 -12.84
C ILE A 185 -13.78 5.38 -13.33
N CYS A 186 -14.78 5.54 -12.46
CA CYS A 186 -16.16 5.23 -12.79
C CYS A 186 -17.16 6.26 -12.25
N ASN A 187 -18.36 6.22 -12.82
CA ASN A 187 -19.49 7.10 -12.48
C ASN A 187 -20.33 6.59 -11.30
N GLY A 188 -20.05 5.43 -10.77
CA GLY A 188 -20.84 4.79 -9.72
C GLY A 188 -20.42 3.34 -9.48
N PHE A 189 -21.30 2.57 -8.86
CA PHE A 189 -21.05 1.18 -8.53
C PHE A 189 -21.52 0.25 -9.66
N GLY A 190 -20.62 -0.60 -10.16
CA GLY A 190 -20.87 -1.42 -11.33
C GLY A 190 -21.19 -2.87 -11.05
N PHE A 191 -20.85 -3.37 -9.87
CA PHE A 191 -21.25 -4.72 -9.54
C PHE A 191 -22.75 -4.76 -9.29
N ALA A 192 -23.47 -5.48 -10.17
CA ALA A 192 -24.93 -5.55 -10.21
C ALA A 192 -25.53 -5.98 -8.87
N GLY A 193 -26.55 -5.25 -8.46
CA GLY A 193 -27.24 -5.43 -7.19
C GLY A 193 -26.93 -4.30 -6.21
N SER A 194 -27.95 -3.80 -5.53
CA SER A 194 -27.75 -2.90 -4.41
C SER A 194 -26.95 -3.61 -3.35
N ARG A 195 -25.97 -2.93 -2.75
CA ARG A 195 -25.20 -3.45 -1.61
C ARG A 195 -26.18 -4.01 -0.57
N GLY A 196 -25.87 -5.20 -0.07
CA GLY A 196 -26.68 -5.86 0.95
C GLY A 196 -27.86 -6.68 0.44
N THR A 197 -28.10 -6.83 -0.85
CA THR A 197 -29.23 -7.60 -1.41
C THR A 197 -28.94 -9.05 -1.79
N ALA A 198 -27.77 -9.57 -1.47
CA ALA A 198 -27.42 -10.97 -1.73
C ALA A 198 -28.14 -11.95 -0.76
N ASN A 199 -29.47 -11.88 -0.70
CA ASN A 199 -30.26 -12.89 0.01
C ASN A 199 -30.12 -14.22 -0.71
N GLY A 200 -29.47 -15.19 -0.06
CA GLY A 200 -29.39 -16.57 -0.53
C GLY A 200 -28.13 -16.95 -1.31
N VAL A 201 -27.18 -16.03 -1.52
CA VAL A 201 -25.87 -16.42 -2.06
C VAL A 201 -25.02 -17.03 -0.95
N SER A 202 -24.61 -18.27 -1.16
CA SER A 202 -23.71 -19.00 -0.26
C SER A 202 -22.40 -19.26 -0.97
N LEU A 203 -21.31 -19.02 -0.25
CA LEU A 203 -19.99 -19.41 -0.73
C LEU A 203 -19.88 -20.93 -0.69
N ALA A 204 -19.50 -21.56 -1.81
CA ALA A 204 -19.31 -23.01 -1.91
C ALA A 204 -17.98 -23.48 -1.26
N GLU A 205 -17.53 -22.79 -0.23
CA GLU A 205 -16.34 -23.09 0.56
C GLU A 205 -16.66 -22.92 2.04
N PRO A 206 -16.32 -23.88 2.91
CA PRO A 206 -16.54 -23.76 4.34
C PRO A 206 -15.66 -22.64 4.93
N LEU A 207 -16.17 -21.99 5.98
CA LEU A 207 -15.39 -21.02 6.72
C LEU A 207 -14.19 -21.71 7.41
N PRO A 208 -12.99 -21.16 7.35
CA PRO A 208 -11.80 -21.80 7.90
C PRO A 208 -11.80 -21.84 9.43
N PHE A 209 -12.59 -20.99 10.07
CA PHE A 209 -12.75 -20.89 11.52
C PHE A 209 -14.08 -20.20 11.85
N ALA A 210 -14.47 -20.26 13.13
CA ALA A 210 -15.66 -19.55 13.61
C ALA A 210 -15.49 -18.03 13.43
N PRO A 211 -16.52 -17.31 12.94
CA PRO A 211 -16.47 -15.87 12.77
C PRO A 211 -16.03 -15.12 14.01
N THR A 212 -15.29 -14.04 13.82
CA THR A 212 -14.80 -13.19 14.92
C THR A 212 -15.89 -12.31 15.50
N GLY A 213 -16.93 -12.01 14.73
CA GLY A 213 -17.92 -10.98 15.04
C GLY A 213 -17.44 -9.55 14.75
N TRP A 214 -16.25 -9.39 14.19
CA TRP A 214 -15.78 -8.07 13.77
C TRP A 214 -16.49 -7.58 12.52
N HIS A 215 -16.51 -6.27 12.36
CA HIS A 215 -16.89 -5.63 11.11
C HIS A 215 -15.88 -4.53 10.75
N THR A 216 -15.64 -4.36 9.48
CA THR A 216 -14.74 -3.33 8.96
C THR A 216 -15.42 -1.97 9.00
N VAL A 217 -14.77 -0.99 9.60
CA VAL A 217 -15.31 0.39 9.77
C VAL A 217 -14.58 1.42 8.92
N TRP A 218 -13.38 1.09 8.44
CA TRP A 218 -12.56 2.03 7.69
C TRP A 218 -11.51 1.31 6.82
N LEU A 219 -11.22 1.83 5.61
CA LEU A 219 -10.01 1.50 4.89
C LEU A 219 -8.88 2.35 5.47
N ASP A 220 -8.14 1.77 6.42
CA ASP A 220 -7.08 2.51 7.10
C ASP A 220 -6.01 2.92 6.11
N HIS A 221 -5.41 1.97 5.41
CA HIS A 221 -4.56 2.28 4.27
C HIS A 221 -4.30 1.09 3.34
N VAL A 222 -3.95 1.44 2.10
CA VAL A 222 -3.37 0.52 1.13
C VAL A 222 -1.88 0.87 0.98
N SER A 223 -1.00 -0.06 1.25
CA SER A 223 0.45 0.16 1.19
C SER A 223 1.04 -0.29 -0.14
N PHE A 224 1.43 0.68 -0.96
CA PHE A 224 2.11 0.45 -2.23
C PHE A 224 3.63 0.59 -2.10
N ARG A 225 4.36 -0.39 -2.59
CA ARG A 225 5.78 -0.26 -2.95
C ARG A 225 5.86 0.17 -4.41
N VAL A 226 6.43 1.34 -4.67
CA VAL A 226 6.46 2.00 -5.98
C VAL A 226 7.88 2.33 -6.39
N ASN A 227 8.10 2.54 -7.70
CA ASN A 227 9.44 2.91 -8.20
C ASN A 227 9.83 4.34 -7.84
N ASN A 228 8.84 5.24 -7.72
CA ASN A 228 9.03 6.63 -7.32
C ASN A 228 7.79 7.15 -6.61
N TYR A 229 7.82 7.16 -5.27
CA TYR A 229 6.67 7.53 -4.47
C TYR A 229 6.16 8.96 -4.73
N LYS A 230 7.04 9.90 -5.08
CA LYS A 230 6.62 11.27 -5.39
C LYS A 230 5.83 11.36 -6.69
N ASN A 231 6.26 10.62 -7.72
CA ASN A 231 5.51 10.56 -8.99
C ASN A 231 4.16 9.87 -8.80
N SER A 232 4.12 8.75 -8.08
CA SER A 232 2.86 8.04 -7.80
C SER A 232 1.92 8.90 -6.97
N ALA A 233 2.43 9.57 -5.91
CA ALA A 233 1.63 10.50 -5.11
C ALA A 233 1.11 11.67 -5.95
N SER A 234 1.95 12.26 -6.81
CA SER A 234 1.57 13.32 -7.73
C SER A 234 0.49 12.87 -8.72
N PHE A 235 0.63 11.65 -9.26
CA PHE A 235 -0.35 11.08 -10.18
C PHE A 235 -1.73 10.98 -9.53
N TYR A 236 -1.83 10.33 -8.37
CA TYR A 236 -3.11 10.14 -7.69
C TYR A 236 -3.72 11.44 -7.18
N SER A 237 -2.91 12.36 -6.65
CA SER A 237 -3.38 13.67 -6.21
C SER A 237 -4.00 14.46 -7.35
N ASN A 238 -3.32 14.50 -8.50
CA ASN A 238 -3.75 15.34 -9.62
C ASN A 238 -4.81 14.67 -10.49
N LEU A 239 -4.84 13.33 -10.53
CA LEU A 239 -5.87 12.60 -11.27
C LEU A 239 -7.18 12.49 -10.48
N LEU A 240 -7.11 12.04 -9.23
CA LEU A 240 -8.27 11.62 -8.43
C LEU A 240 -8.62 12.59 -7.29
N GLY A 241 -7.86 13.69 -7.15
CA GLY A 241 -8.10 14.69 -6.12
C GLY A 241 -7.73 14.24 -4.71
N TRP A 242 -6.82 13.24 -4.57
CA TRP A 242 -6.38 12.80 -3.25
C TRP A 242 -5.44 13.81 -2.62
N THR A 243 -5.50 13.92 -1.31
CA THR A 243 -4.74 14.92 -0.57
C THR A 243 -3.48 14.31 0.04
N PRO A 244 -2.27 14.72 -0.37
CA PRO A 244 -1.04 14.33 0.31
C PRO A 244 -1.07 14.83 1.76
N SER A 245 -0.85 13.93 2.71
CA SER A 245 -0.84 14.30 4.13
C SER A 245 0.54 14.72 4.59
N TYR A 246 1.56 13.90 4.32
CA TYR A 246 2.91 14.14 4.80
C TYR A 246 3.96 13.47 3.90
N ASP A 247 5.07 14.17 3.67
CA ASP A 247 6.23 13.64 2.94
C ASP A 247 7.36 13.30 3.92
N GLU A 248 7.59 12.00 4.13
CA GLU A 248 8.65 11.50 5.00
C GLU A 248 10.03 11.41 4.30
N GLY A 249 10.06 11.66 2.99
CA GLY A 249 11.27 11.52 2.20
C GLY A 249 11.52 10.12 1.65
N SER A 250 10.74 9.12 2.10
CA SER A 250 10.74 7.74 1.59
C SER A 250 9.34 7.24 1.25
N GLN A 251 8.34 7.95 1.70
CA GLN A 251 6.93 7.63 1.52
C GLN A 251 6.07 8.89 1.63
N ASN A 252 4.87 8.81 1.11
CA ASN A 252 3.81 9.77 1.30
C ASN A 252 2.49 9.05 1.53
N GLU A 253 1.67 9.62 2.37
CA GLU A 253 0.33 9.17 2.65
C GLU A 253 -0.68 10.09 1.96
N LEU A 254 -1.66 9.50 1.31
CA LEU A 254 -2.66 10.20 0.51
C LEU A 254 -4.05 9.88 1.06
N LEU A 255 -4.75 10.92 1.52
CA LEU A 255 -6.15 10.80 1.90
C LEU A 255 -7.03 10.69 0.66
N ILE A 256 -7.83 9.64 0.58
CA ILE A 256 -8.84 9.44 -0.46
C ILE A 256 -10.17 10.05 0.00
N GLY A 257 -10.21 11.35 0.19
CA GLY A 257 -11.40 12.01 0.70
C GLY A 257 -11.93 11.33 1.97
N GLU A 258 -13.20 10.91 1.93
CA GLU A 258 -13.85 10.20 3.03
C GLU A 258 -13.78 8.67 2.92
N VAL A 259 -13.03 8.14 1.97
CA VAL A 259 -13.01 6.71 1.62
C VAL A 259 -11.97 5.94 2.42
N GLY A 260 -10.78 6.48 2.55
CA GLY A 260 -9.63 5.81 3.18
C GLY A 260 -8.32 6.48 2.86
N ASP A 261 -7.25 5.71 2.97
CA ASP A 261 -5.88 6.16 2.76
C ASP A 261 -5.10 5.25 1.83
N ILE A 262 -4.10 5.84 1.16
CA ILE A 262 -3.06 5.11 0.45
C ILE A 262 -1.70 5.60 0.91
N LEU A 263 -0.83 4.65 1.22
CA LEU A 263 0.55 4.87 1.53
C LEU A 263 1.41 4.46 0.33
N VAL A 264 2.06 5.42 -0.33
CA VAL A 264 3.00 5.17 -1.42
C VAL A 264 4.43 5.30 -0.89
N ARG A 265 5.24 4.26 -1.05
CA ARG A 265 6.60 4.20 -0.50
C ARG A 265 7.62 3.63 -1.49
N GLY A 266 8.86 4.04 -1.36
CA GLY A 266 9.99 3.58 -2.18
C GLY A 266 10.41 4.58 -3.23
N GLY A 267 11.64 4.46 -3.71
CA GLY A 267 12.28 5.30 -4.70
C GLY A 267 12.13 6.80 -4.48
N ASN A 268 13.20 7.49 -4.13
CA ASN A 268 13.18 8.95 -4.02
C ASN A 268 14.05 9.55 -5.13
N PRO A 269 13.51 10.43 -5.99
CA PRO A 269 14.24 10.96 -7.14
C PRO A 269 15.46 11.83 -6.75
N PHE A 270 15.52 12.29 -5.50
CA PHE A 270 16.60 13.14 -4.99
C PHE A 270 17.66 12.37 -4.20
N LEU A 271 17.44 11.08 -3.94
CA LEU A 271 18.36 10.22 -3.21
C LEU A 271 18.87 9.11 -4.12
N SER A 272 20.19 9.06 -4.30
CA SER A 272 20.85 8.07 -5.17
C SER A 272 20.88 6.65 -4.61
N SER A 273 20.52 6.45 -3.36
CA SER A 273 20.35 5.13 -2.76
C SER A 273 19.03 4.51 -3.21
N VAL A 274 18.96 4.22 -4.50
CA VAL A 274 17.83 3.48 -5.03
C VAL A 274 17.81 2.14 -4.32
N SER A 275 16.78 1.91 -3.55
CA SER A 275 16.33 0.56 -3.29
C SER A 275 16.24 -0.13 -4.66
N THR A 276 17.02 -1.15 -4.86
CA THR A 276 16.89 -2.09 -5.98
C THR A 276 15.59 -2.89 -5.78
N GLN A 277 14.47 -2.19 -5.70
CA GLN A 277 13.17 -2.82 -5.58
C GLN A 277 12.90 -3.53 -6.90
N ARG A 278 12.62 -4.79 -6.80
CA ARG A 278 12.24 -5.67 -7.91
C ARG A 278 10.81 -5.33 -8.35
N GLY A 279 10.63 -4.19 -9.01
CA GLY A 279 9.32 -3.74 -9.47
C GLY A 279 8.41 -3.19 -8.36
N ALA A 280 7.31 -2.59 -8.77
CA ALA A 280 6.28 -2.13 -7.87
C ALA A 280 5.36 -3.30 -7.46
N TYR A 281 4.93 -3.31 -6.19
CA TYR A 281 3.96 -4.29 -5.70
C TYR A 281 3.14 -3.73 -4.53
N LEU A 282 1.96 -4.30 -4.33
CA LEU A 282 1.16 -3.98 -3.16
C LEU A 282 1.66 -4.80 -1.98
N ASP A 283 2.08 -4.10 -0.92
CA ASP A 283 2.70 -4.70 0.27
C ASP A 283 1.63 -5.33 1.17
N HIS A 284 0.71 -4.50 1.64
CA HIS A 284 -0.41 -4.92 2.49
C HIS A 284 -1.60 -3.97 2.36
N ILE A 285 -2.72 -4.37 2.94
CA ILE A 285 -3.89 -3.52 3.15
C ILE A 285 -4.24 -3.56 4.64
N SER A 286 -4.51 -2.39 5.20
CA SER A 286 -4.96 -2.23 6.57
C SER A 286 -6.44 -1.85 6.62
N PHE A 287 -7.19 -2.57 7.47
CA PHE A 287 -8.58 -2.27 7.74
C PHE A 287 -8.81 -1.99 9.22
N GLY A 288 -9.46 -0.87 9.48
CA GLY A 288 -9.98 -0.57 10.81
C GLY A 288 -11.20 -1.45 11.11
N ILE A 289 -11.23 -2.03 12.30
CA ILE A 289 -12.31 -2.92 12.73
C ILE A 289 -13.01 -2.41 13.99
N ALA A 290 -14.25 -2.87 14.18
CA ALA A 290 -14.98 -2.73 15.42
C ALA A 290 -15.66 -4.08 15.81
N PRO A 291 -15.76 -4.37 17.11
CA PRO A 291 -15.15 -3.65 18.22
C PRO A 291 -13.63 -3.83 18.25
N TRP A 292 -12.90 -2.84 18.78
CA TRP A 292 -11.45 -2.91 18.96
C TRP A 292 -11.10 -3.01 20.44
N ASP A 293 -10.36 -4.04 20.79
CA ASP A 293 -9.60 -4.20 22.02
C ASP A 293 -8.29 -4.89 21.67
N VAL A 294 -7.17 -4.32 22.05
CA VAL A 294 -5.84 -4.75 21.59
C VAL A 294 -5.52 -6.19 21.98
N ASP A 295 -5.85 -6.57 23.22
CA ASP A 295 -5.55 -7.91 23.72
C ASP A 295 -6.55 -8.95 23.19
N ALA A 296 -7.83 -8.58 23.11
CA ALA A 296 -8.87 -9.44 22.55
C ALA A 296 -8.64 -9.73 21.06
N VAL A 297 -8.22 -8.72 20.27
CA VAL A 297 -7.89 -8.91 18.84
C VAL A 297 -6.71 -9.85 18.69
N LYS A 298 -5.64 -9.64 19.45
CA LYS A 298 -4.47 -10.54 19.46
C LYS A 298 -4.86 -11.97 19.82
N ALA A 299 -5.61 -12.16 20.89
CA ALA A 299 -6.07 -13.47 21.34
C ALA A 299 -6.95 -14.14 20.30
N ALA A 300 -7.86 -13.39 19.66
CA ALA A 300 -8.75 -13.91 18.63
C ALA A 300 -8.00 -14.41 17.39
N LEU A 301 -6.95 -13.71 16.96
CA LEU A 301 -6.08 -14.16 15.86
C LEU A 301 -5.33 -15.45 16.24
N LEU A 302 -4.67 -15.45 17.38
CA LEU A 302 -3.90 -16.61 17.87
C LEU A 302 -4.77 -17.86 18.05
N THR A 303 -5.97 -17.73 18.61
CA THR A 303 -6.92 -18.84 18.80
C THR A 303 -7.34 -19.48 17.48
N ARG A 304 -7.28 -18.71 16.37
CA ARG A 304 -7.58 -19.19 15.00
C ARG A 304 -6.34 -19.73 14.27
N GLY A 305 -5.19 -19.81 14.96
CA GLY A 305 -3.94 -20.28 14.37
C GLY A 305 -3.33 -19.28 13.38
N LEU A 306 -3.75 -18.01 13.42
CA LEU A 306 -3.22 -16.97 12.54
C LEU A 306 -1.95 -16.37 13.14
N PRO A 307 -0.91 -16.11 12.32
CA PRO A 307 0.27 -15.39 12.78
C PRO A 307 -0.09 -13.97 13.20
N VAL A 308 0.61 -13.45 14.20
CA VAL A 308 0.37 -12.11 14.72
C VAL A 308 1.69 -11.38 14.84
N ALA A 309 1.86 -10.31 14.07
CA ALA A 309 2.95 -9.36 14.22
C ALA A 309 2.37 -8.00 14.62
N ALA A 310 2.74 -7.48 15.78
CA ALA A 310 2.31 -6.17 16.20
C ALA A 310 3.02 -5.09 15.37
N ASP A 311 2.25 -4.17 14.82
CA ASP A 311 2.78 -2.93 14.30
C ASP A 311 2.55 -1.83 15.33
N THR A 312 3.64 -1.46 15.98
CA THR A 312 3.70 -0.38 16.95
C THR A 312 4.52 0.79 16.41
N SER A 313 4.54 0.96 15.11
CA SER A 313 5.45 1.83 14.36
C SER A 313 5.46 3.29 14.76
N SER A 314 4.51 3.72 15.56
CA SER A 314 4.47 5.06 16.15
C SER A 314 5.52 5.31 17.23
N ALA A 315 6.37 4.35 17.56
CA ALA A 315 7.31 4.48 18.65
C ALA A 315 8.68 3.92 18.29
N HIS A 316 9.55 4.79 17.76
CA HIS A 316 10.97 4.46 17.60
C HIS A 316 11.73 4.85 18.86
N PRO A 317 12.61 3.98 19.38
CA PRO A 317 13.53 4.39 20.41
C PRO A 317 14.47 5.45 19.83
N GLY A 318 14.47 6.64 20.45
CA GLY A 318 15.47 7.66 20.19
C GLY A 318 16.87 7.21 20.62
N PRO A 319 17.92 8.02 20.36
CA PRO A 319 19.30 7.70 20.75
C PRO A 319 19.48 7.46 22.26
N ASP A 320 18.56 7.96 23.07
CA ASP A 320 18.51 7.81 24.53
C ASP A 320 17.66 6.61 24.98
N GLY A 321 17.20 5.78 24.07
CA GLY A 321 16.31 4.64 24.33
C GLY A 321 14.86 5.02 24.64
N LYS A 322 14.52 6.32 24.63
CA LYS A 322 13.14 6.77 24.81
C LYS A 322 12.44 6.83 23.47
N TYR A 323 11.17 6.48 23.49
CA TYR A 323 10.34 6.57 22.30
C TYR A 323 10.12 8.03 21.92
N VAL A 324 10.57 8.40 20.73
CA VAL A 324 10.30 9.70 20.12
C VAL A 324 9.03 9.55 19.30
N LYS A 325 7.98 10.30 19.67
CA LYS A 325 6.82 10.47 18.80
C LYS A 325 7.28 11.29 17.60
N ASP A 326 7.13 10.76 16.39
CA ASP A 326 7.23 11.61 15.23
C ASP A 326 6.00 12.51 15.10
N ASP A 327 6.11 13.54 14.26
CA ASP A 327 5.04 14.55 14.12
C ASP A 327 3.78 13.97 13.44
N ILE A 328 3.86 12.77 12.87
CA ILE A 328 2.77 12.12 12.13
C ILE A 328 2.01 11.14 13.03
N HIS A 329 2.73 10.40 13.85
CA HIS A 329 2.20 9.31 14.66
C HIS A 329 2.05 9.70 16.12
N GLN A 330 1.52 10.88 16.40
CA GLN A 330 1.39 11.40 17.77
C GLN A 330 0.45 10.58 18.67
N ALA A 331 -0.40 9.76 18.09
CA ALA A 331 -1.20 8.78 18.81
C ALA A 331 -0.57 7.39 18.71
N ALA A 332 -0.66 6.60 19.77
CA ALA A 332 -0.27 5.19 19.74
C ALA A 332 -1.10 4.47 18.68
N PHE A 333 -0.52 4.22 17.52
CA PHE A 333 -1.14 3.39 16.49
C PHE A 333 -1.14 1.94 16.99
N GLN A 334 -2.29 1.28 16.92
CA GLN A 334 -2.44 -0.10 17.35
C GLN A 334 -2.94 -0.94 16.19
N SER A 335 -2.14 -1.91 15.80
CA SER A 335 -2.51 -2.82 14.75
C SER A 335 -1.78 -4.16 14.84
N TYR A 336 -2.29 -5.13 14.11
CA TYR A 336 -1.69 -6.44 13.95
C TYR A 336 -1.66 -6.82 12.47
N HIS A 337 -0.51 -7.29 12.02
CA HIS A 337 -0.38 -7.98 10.75
C HIS A 337 -0.68 -9.46 10.93
N THR A 338 -1.36 -10.02 9.96
CA THR A 338 -1.59 -11.46 9.80
C THR A 338 -1.47 -11.85 8.33
N VAL A 339 -1.51 -13.13 8.03
CA VAL A 339 -1.33 -13.64 6.67
C VAL A 339 -2.58 -14.40 6.25
N THR A 340 -3.09 -14.09 5.06
CA THR A 340 -4.24 -14.76 4.48
C THR A 340 -3.87 -16.12 3.88
N PRO A 341 -4.85 -16.99 3.52
CA PRO A 341 -4.56 -18.32 2.96
C PRO A 341 -3.66 -18.33 1.72
N ASN A 342 -3.68 -17.26 0.92
CA ASN A 342 -2.83 -17.13 -0.28
C ASN A 342 -1.55 -16.30 -0.02
N GLY A 343 -1.22 -16.03 1.24
CA GLY A 343 0.03 -15.35 1.63
C GLY A 343 0.00 -13.84 1.51
N PHE A 344 -1.19 -13.23 1.43
CA PHE A 344 -1.31 -11.77 1.46
C PHE A 344 -1.13 -11.24 2.88
N ASP A 345 -0.39 -10.16 3.03
CA ASP A 345 -0.23 -9.46 4.30
C ASP A 345 -1.46 -8.59 4.56
N LEU A 346 -2.21 -8.95 5.58
CA LEU A 346 -3.40 -8.24 6.03
C LEU A 346 -3.13 -7.58 7.36
N GLN A 347 -3.31 -6.26 7.41
CA GLN A 347 -3.22 -5.50 8.65
C GLN A 347 -4.62 -5.19 9.19
N ILE A 348 -4.78 -5.35 10.48
CA ILE A 348 -6.02 -5.07 11.21
C ILE A 348 -5.71 -4.01 12.25
N SER A 349 -6.43 -2.89 12.22
CA SER A 349 -6.11 -1.73 13.04
C SER A 349 -7.30 -1.21 13.86
N TRP A 350 -6.97 -0.38 14.85
CA TRP A 350 -7.94 0.37 15.65
C TRP A 350 -8.50 1.60 14.95
N MET A 351 -8.00 1.90 13.73
CA MET A 351 -8.28 3.13 13.01
C MET A 351 -9.74 3.24 12.62
N THR A 352 -10.28 4.44 12.76
CA THR A 352 -11.59 4.83 12.24
C THR A 352 -11.44 6.09 11.42
N LYS A 353 -12.45 6.43 10.61
CA LYS A 353 -12.48 7.69 9.85
C LYS A 353 -12.19 8.90 10.76
N ASP A 354 -12.89 9.01 11.88
CA ASP A 354 -12.74 10.15 12.78
C ASP A 354 -11.35 10.27 13.39
N LYS A 355 -10.75 9.14 13.78
CA LYS A 355 -9.38 9.12 14.29
C LYS A 355 -8.40 9.55 13.20
N ARG A 356 -8.58 9.10 11.97
CA ARG A 356 -7.71 9.44 10.86
C ARG A 356 -7.80 10.92 10.49
N LEU A 357 -9.00 11.46 10.38
CA LEU A 357 -9.22 12.88 10.11
C LEU A 357 -8.65 13.77 11.23
N ALA A 358 -8.76 13.34 12.48
CA ALA A 358 -8.15 14.04 13.61
C ALA A 358 -6.62 14.07 13.53
N LEU A 359 -5.98 12.97 13.10
CA LEU A 359 -4.54 12.91 12.88
C LEU A 359 -4.11 13.81 11.72
N ALA A 360 -4.82 13.76 10.59
CA ALA A 360 -4.51 14.57 9.42
C ALA A 360 -4.58 16.10 9.70
N THR A 361 -5.47 16.54 10.59
CA THR A 361 -5.58 17.94 10.98
C THR A 361 -4.47 18.41 11.93
N ALA A 362 -3.85 17.50 12.67
CA ALA A 362 -2.77 17.82 13.60
C ALA A 362 -1.41 18.03 12.90
N VAL A 363 -1.26 17.58 11.67
CA VAL A 363 -0.03 17.67 10.89
C VAL A 363 -0.17 18.74 9.82
N LYS A 364 0.75 19.73 9.83
CA LYS A 364 0.84 20.68 8.70
C LYS A 364 1.50 19.97 7.52
N PRO A 365 0.79 19.74 6.41
CA PRO A 365 1.39 19.08 5.27
C PRO A 365 2.53 19.93 4.72
N LYS A 366 3.70 19.31 4.54
CA LYS A 366 4.76 19.88 3.74
C LYS A 366 4.39 19.66 2.27
N ALA A 367 4.48 20.70 1.44
CA ALA A 367 4.11 20.58 0.05
C ALA A 367 4.92 19.48 -0.66
N LEU A 368 4.23 18.45 -1.16
CA LEU A 368 4.80 17.40 -2.00
C LEU A 368 5.09 17.91 -3.42
N LEU A 369 4.25 18.84 -3.89
CA LEU A 369 4.27 19.37 -5.24
C LEU A 369 4.68 20.83 -5.25
N GLU A 370 5.42 21.21 -6.25
CA GLU A 370 5.69 22.62 -6.57
C GLU A 370 4.37 23.29 -6.99
N PRO A 371 4.18 24.59 -6.66
CA PRO A 371 3.00 25.34 -7.05
C PRO A 371 2.85 25.50 -8.56
#